data_98a7bd6d8fd13f77b4820e9f1ff6ea25
#
_entry.id   98a7bd6d8fd13f77b4820e9f1ff6ea25
#
_cell.length_a   1.000
_cell.length_b   1.000
_cell.length_c   1.000
_cell.angle_alpha   90.00
_cell.angle_beta   90.00
_cell.angle_gamma   90.00
#
_symmetry.space_group_name_H-M   'P 1'
#
loop_
_entity.id
_entity.type
_entity.pdbx_description
1 polymer ?
#
loop_
_entity_poly.entity_id
_entity_poly.type
_entity_poly.pdbx_seq_one_letter_code
_entity_poly.pdbx_strand_id
1 'polypeptide(L)'
;MTTTNFENRYAVGPNEVKGMDTNELRKTFLAEQLMQSDSVNWIYTHYERFMVGGAVPVNGPLALETLDALKTDSFLNNREMGIINVGGNGKVITSENEYEMTYKDTLYLGRGTKDVRFESIDGQNPAKFYLNSAPAHHSYPSKKISVEKANVLSLGALSTSNERKINQTMINSVVQTCQLQMGITCLQEGSVWNTMPAHQHDRRNEVYFYFELPADQAVCHFMGEPKEPRPLWVHNEQAVISPPWSIHSGCGTQNYSFIWGMAG
;
A
#
# COMPACT_ATOMS: atom_id res chain seq x y z
N MET A 1 -0.78 23.10 10.86
CA MET A 1 -1.80 22.04 11.02
C MET A 1 -1.60 21.06 9.88
N THR A 2 -1.66 19.76 10.16
CA THR A 2 -1.60 18.72 9.11
C THR A 2 -2.85 18.80 8.23
N THR A 3 -2.69 18.74 6.92
CA THR A 3 -3.83 18.56 6.02
C THR A 3 -4.12 17.07 5.93
N THR A 4 -5.27 16.64 6.43
CA THR A 4 -5.72 15.26 6.33
C THR A 4 -6.88 15.16 5.35
N ASN A 5 -6.70 14.44 4.26
CA ASN A 5 -7.73 14.16 3.27
C ASN A 5 -8.27 12.75 3.49
N PHE A 6 -9.59 12.59 3.36
CA PHE A 6 -10.27 11.33 3.60
C PHE A 6 -11.32 11.07 2.53
N GLU A 7 -11.27 9.89 1.95
CA GLU A 7 -12.26 9.38 1.00
C GLU A 7 -12.82 8.05 1.51
N ASN A 8 -14.13 7.91 1.42
CA ASN A 8 -14.84 6.68 1.79
C ASN A 8 -15.29 5.95 0.53
N ARG A 9 -14.88 4.69 0.35
CA ARG A 9 -15.27 3.84 -0.78
C ARG A 9 -16.01 2.61 -0.29
N TYR A 10 -17.32 2.54 -0.62
CA TYR A 10 -18.14 1.40 -0.29
C TYR A 10 -17.75 0.17 -1.08
N ALA A 11 -17.93 -1.00 -0.46
CA ALA A 11 -17.72 -2.28 -1.14
C ALA A 11 -18.76 -2.48 -2.23
N VAL A 12 -18.31 -2.92 -3.39
CA VAL A 12 -19.16 -3.35 -4.51
C VAL A 12 -18.79 -4.78 -4.88
N GLY A 13 -19.75 -5.54 -5.37
CA GLY A 13 -19.55 -6.92 -5.79
C GLY A 13 -19.31 -7.06 -7.30
N PRO A 14 -19.08 -8.29 -7.76
CA PRO A 14 -18.83 -8.54 -9.19
C PRO A 14 -20.02 -8.18 -10.09
N ASN A 15 -21.24 -8.25 -9.58
CA ASN A 15 -22.43 -7.92 -10.38
C ASN A 15 -22.51 -6.42 -10.70
N GLU A 16 -22.19 -5.55 -9.75
CA GLU A 16 -22.15 -4.10 -9.95
C GLU A 16 -21.04 -3.72 -10.95
N VAL A 17 -19.89 -4.38 -10.86
CA VAL A 17 -18.71 -4.10 -11.72
C VAL A 17 -19.00 -4.42 -13.19
N LYS A 18 -19.86 -5.37 -13.51
CA LYS A 18 -20.23 -5.70 -14.89
C LYS A 18 -20.79 -4.52 -15.67
N GLY A 19 -21.53 -3.65 -15.01
CA GLY A 19 -22.12 -2.45 -15.61
C GLY A 19 -21.27 -1.20 -15.61
N MET A 20 -20.13 -1.21 -14.88
CA MET A 20 -19.28 -0.03 -14.73
C MET A 20 -18.54 0.31 -16.03
N ASP A 21 -18.52 1.57 -16.39
CA ASP A 21 -17.61 2.10 -17.40
C ASP A 21 -16.18 2.27 -16.81
N THR A 22 -15.24 2.68 -17.65
CA THR A 22 -13.83 2.86 -17.22
C THR A 22 -13.70 3.94 -16.13
N ASN A 23 -14.47 5.01 -16.18
CA ASN A 23 -14.39 6.09 -15.19
C ASN A 23 -14.94 5.62 -13.83
N GLU A 24 -16.03 4.86 -13.82
CA GLU A 24 -16.60 4.27 -12.61
C GLU A 24 -15.65 3.26 -11.99
N LEU A 25 -15.00 2.40 -12.80
CA LEU A 25 -13.97 1.47 -12.32
C LEU A 25 -12.79 2.20 -11.68
N ARG A 26 -12.28 3.24 -12.35
CA ARG A 26 -11.17 4.07 -11.81
C ARG A 26 -11.59 4.72 -10.49
N LYS A 27 -12.74 5.37 -10.44
CA LYS A 27 -13.25 6.02 -9.22
C LYS A 27 -13.43 5.02 -8.07
N THR A 28 -13.83 3.79 -8.37
CA THR A 28 -14.09 2.76 -7.35
C THR A 28 -12.81 2.11 -6.85
N PHE A 29 -11.89 1.76 -7.74
CA PHE A 29 -10.76 0.89 -7.40
C PHE A 29 -9.38 1.55 -7.50
N LEU A 30 -9.20 2.65 -8.26
CA LEU A 30 -7.91 3.30 -8.41
C LEU A 30 -7.75 4.47 -7.44
N ALA A 31 -6.71 4.44 -6.64
CA ALA A 31 -6.26 5.53 -5.78
C ALA A 31 -5.18 6.32 -6.52
N GLU A 32 -5.53 7.50 -7.06
CA GLU A 32 -4.65 8.27 -7.94
C GLU A 32 -3.79 9.28 -7.20
N GLN A 33 -4.22 9.78 -6.05
CA GLN A 33 -3.62 10.94 -5.39
C GLN A 33 -3.25 10.66 -3.93
N LEU A 34 -2.49 9.58 -3.71
CA LEU A 34 -2.04 9.23 -2.35
C LEU A 34 -0.84 10.07 -1.90
N MET A 35 0.10 10.37 -2.82
CA MET A 35 1.39 11.00 -2.52
C MET A 35 1.38 12.52 -2.77
N GLN A 36 0.43 13.24 -2.14
CA GLN A 36 0.36 14.69 -2.21
C GLN A 36 1.25 15.33 -1.13
N SER A 37 2.02 16.35 -1.51
CA SER A 37 2.89 17.08 -0.59
C SER A 37 2.11 17.70 0.57
N ASP A 38 2.73 17.70 1.75
CA ASP A 38 2.24 18.32 3.00
C ASP A 38 0.85 17.85 3.45
N SER A 39 0.50 16.61 3.11
CA SER A 39 -0.77 16.02 3.49
C SER A 39 -0.65 14.56 3.87
N VAL A 40 -1.61 14.10 4.67
CA VAL A 40 -1.89 12.68 4.90
C VAL A 40 -3.20 12.35 4.19
N ASN A 41 -3.13 11.46 3.22
CA ASN A 41 -4.27 11.10 2.38
C ASN A 41 -4.73 9.70 2.71
N TRP A 42 -6.04 9.50 2.88
CA TRP A 42 -6.63 8.23 3.23
C TRP A 42 -7.80 7.87 2.34
N ILE A 43 -7.83 6.61 1.91
CA ILE A 43 -9.00 5.94 1.37
C ILE A 43 -9.40 4.84 2.35
N TYR A 44 -10.61 4.92 2.90
CA TYR A 44 -11.23 3.88 3.71
C TYR A 44 -12.06 2.98 2.80
N THR A 45 -11.69 1.72 2.72
CA THR A 45 -12.47 0.74 1.97
C THR A 45 -13.41 -0.04 2.91
N HIS A 46 -14.59 -0.39 2.42
CA HIS A 46 -15.49 -1.27 3.17
C HIS A 46 -15.19 -2.76 2.95
N TYR A 47 -14.11 -3.08 2.21
CA TYR A 47 -13.54 -4.43 2.20
C TYR A 47 -12.64 -4.57 3.43
N GLU A 48 -13.01 -5.42 4.37
CA GLU A 48 -12.30 -5.67 5.63
C GLU A 48 -11.98 -4.39 6.44
N ARG A 49 -12.65 -3.27 6.15
CA ARG A 49 -12.35 -1.95 6.74
C ARG A 49 -10.87 -1.55 6.58
N PHE A 50 -10.28 -1.99 5.48
CA PHE A 50 -8.89 -1.72 5.13
C PHE A 50 -8.72 -0.27 4.69
N MET A 51 -7.62 0.35 5.09
CA MET A 51 -7.31 1.71 4.70
C MET A 51 -5.99 1.75 3.93
N VAL A 52 -6.00 2.56 2.88
CA VAL A 52 -4.86 2.84 2.01
C VAL A 52 -4.55 4.32 2.11
N GLY A 53 -3.29 4.68 2.29
CA GLY A 53 -2.92 6.08 2.42
C GLY A 53 -1.51 6.40 2.00
N GLY A 54 -1.21 7.69 2.06
CA GLY A 54 0.12 8.23 1.84
C GLY A 54 0.36 9.47 2.70
N ALA A 55 1.61 9.70 3.06
CA ALA A 55 2.05 10.89 3.78
C ALA A 55 3.37 11.40 3.19
N VAL A 56 3.40 12.67 2.78
CA VAL A 56 4.59 13.30 2.16
C VAL A 56 4.91 14.62 2.87
N PRO A 57 5.70 14.58 3.95
CA PRO A 57 6.10 15.77 4.70
C PRO A 57 7.20 16.54 3.97
N VAL A 58 6.88 17.69 3.35
CA VAL A 58 7.84 18.55 2.61
C VAL A 58 8.26 19.73 3.47
N ASN A 59 7.31 20.52 3.97
CA ASN A 59 7.58 21.77 4.68
C ASN A 59 7.57 21.62 6.22
N GLY A 60 7.31 20.44 6.73
CA GLY A 60 7.30 20.15 8.16
C GLY A 60 6.64 18.83 8.50
N PRO A 61 6.63 18.46 9.78
CA PRO A 61 6.05 17.19 10.21
C PRO A 61 4.54 17.12 9.99
N LEU A 62 4.07 15.92 9.63
CA LEU A 62 2.65 15.60 9.47
C LEU A 62 2.20 14.70 10.61
N ALA A 63 1.16 15.07 11.33
CA ALA A 63 0.57 14.24 12.36
C ALA A 63 -0.43 13.22 11.77
N LEU A 64 -0.43 12.02 12.30
CA LEU A 64 -1.49 11.04 12.02
C LEU A 64 -2.69 11.38 12.91
N GLU A 65 -3.60 12.16 12.36
CA GLU A 65 -4.84 12.51 13.06
C GLU A 65 -5.86 11.38 12.96
N THR A 66 -6.71 11.23 14.00
CA THR A 66 -7.84 10.30 13.90
C THR A 66 -8.90 10.86 12.95
N LEU A 67 -9.74 9.97 12.45
CA LEU A 67 -10.84 10.31 11.53
C LEU A 67 -12.18 10.06 12.23
N ASP A 68 -13.17 10.91 12.00
CA ASP A 68 -14.50 10.72 12.55
C ASP A 68 -15.10 9.34 12.21
N ALA A 69 -14.81 8.83 11.03
CA ALA A 69 -15.25 7.49 10.58
C ALA A 69 -14.75 6.34 11.47
N LEU A 70 -13.63 6.54 12.21
CA LEU A 70 -13.07 5.51 13.10
C LEU A 70 -13.73 5.51 14.48
N LYS A 71 -14.39 6.60 14.89
CA LYS A 71 -15.06 6.77 16.21
C LYS A 71 -14.15 6.41 17.38
N THR A 72 -12.90 6.87 17.33
CA THR A 72 -11.86 6.63 18.34
C THR A 72 -11.05 7.89 18.61
N ASP A 73 -10.47 8.00 19.81
CA ASP A 73 -9.67 9.17 20.23
C ASP A 73 -8.30 9.22 19.54
N SER A 74 -7.80 8.10 19.03
CA SER A 74 -6.57 8.02 18.24
C SER A 74 -6.71 7.04 17.08
N PHE A 75 -5.97 7.27 15.99
CA PHE A 75 -6.08 6.49 14.76
C PHE A 75 -5.84 4.99 14.99
N LEU A 76 -4.82 4.63 15.76
CA LEU A 76 -4.44 3.23 16.02
C LEU A 76 -5.10 2.64 17.28
N ASN A 77 -6.10 3.28 17.85
CA ASN A 77 -6.77 2.75 19.05
C ASN A 77 -7.30 1.32 18.87
N ASN A 78 -7.86 1.02 17.69
CA ASN A 78 -8.41 -0.29 17.33
C ASN A 78 -7.84 -0.83 15.99
N ARG A 79 -6.69 -0.34 15.58
CA ARG A 79 -6.08 -0.66 14.28
C ARG A 79 -4.58 -0.89 14.43
N GLU A 80 -4.02 -1.60 13.48
CA GLU A 80 -2.59 -1.72 13.21
C GLU A 80 -2.25 -1.03 11.90
N MET A 81 -0.98 -0.69 11.69
CA MET A 81 -0.52 0.01 10.50
C MET A 81 0.82 -0.53 10.00
N GLY A 82 0.93 -0.66 8.70
CA GLY A 82 2.19 -0.85 7.98
C GLY A 82 2.55 0.40 7.19
N ILE A 83 3.81 0.76 7.23
CA ILE A 83 4.38 1.95 6.60
C ILE A 83 5.57 1.50 5.75
N ILE A 84 5.63 1.88 4.48
CA ILE A 84 6.79 1.66 3.62
C ILE A 84 7.23 3.00 3.04
N ASN A 85 8.51 3.35 3.21
CA ASN A 85 9.05 4.58 2.64
C ASN A 85 9.49 4.35 1.19
N VAL A 86 8.90 5.09 0.25
CA VAL A 86 9.22 5.04 -1.19
C VAL A 86 9.83 6.36 -1.71
N GLY A 87 10.26 7.24 -0.81
CA GLY A 87 10.89 8.52 -1.12
C GLY A 87 12.28 8.67 -0.52
N GLY A 88 12.68 9.91 -0.27
CA GLY A 88 13.90 10.25 0.46
C GLY A 88 13.89 9.76 1.90
N ASN A 89 14.98 9.98 2.62
CA ASN A 89 15.08 9.57 4.02
C ASN A 89 14.11 10.36 4.90
N GLY A 90 13.49 9.68 5.84
CA GLY A 90 12.55 10.28 6.78
C GLY A 90 12.53 9.59 8.11
N LYS A 91 11.60 10.04 8.95
CA LYS A 91 11.36 9.50 10.29
C LYS A 91 9.88 9.29 10.52
N VAL A 92 9.57 8.25 11.27
CA VAL A 92 8.27 8.06 11.90
C VAL A 92 8.46 8.14 13.41
N ILE A 93 7.79 9.10 14.04
CA ILE A 93 7.92 9.38 15.46
C ILE A 93 6.61 8.99 16.14
N THR A 94 6.70 8.34 17.28
CA THR A 94 5.57 7.95 18.13
C THR A 94 5.78 8.52 19.54
N SER A 95 4.80 8.39 20.43
CA SER A 95 4.97 8.76 21.85
C SER A 95 6.12 8.01 22.54
N GLU A 96 6.54 6.85 22.04
CA GLU A 96 7.52 5.99 22.70
C GLU A 96 8.86 5.91 21.95
N ASN A 97 8.86 6.01 20.62
CA ASN A 97 10.03 5.73 19.79
C ASN A 97 10.11 6.65 18.57
N GLU A 98 11.34 6.80 18.06
CA GLU A 98 11.64 7.38 16.77
C GLU A 98 12.24 6.30 15.86
N TYR A 99 11.74 6.21 14.63
CA TYR A 99 12.18 5.24 13.62
C TYR A 99 12.70 5.99 12.40
N GLU A 100 14.00 5.96 12.16
CA GLU A 100 14.57 6.42 10.89
C GLU A 100 14.18 5.44 9.79
N MET A 101 13.67 5.97 8.66
CA MET A 101 13.16 5.20 7.54
C MET A 101 13.91 5.58 6.27
N THR A 102 14.78 4.69 5.81
CA THR A 102 15.42 4.83 4.50
C THR A 102 14.53 4.23 3.40
N TYR A 103 14.96 4.36 2.16
CA TYR A 103 14.20 3.87 1.00
C TYR A 103 13.90 2.38 1.09
N LYS A 104 12.63 2.01 0.90
CA LYS A 104 12.09 0.64 1.03
C LYS A 104 12.10 0.04 2.45
N ASP A 105 12.48 0.81 3.46
CA ASP A 105 12.26 0.36 4.84
C ASP A 105 10.77 0.23 5.15
N THR A 106 10.44 -0.78 5.93
CA THR A 106 9.08 -1.05 6.41
C THR A 106 9.01 -0.84 7.92
N LEU A 107 7.93 -0.25 8.40
CA LEU A 107 7.61 -0.13 9.82
C LEU A 107 6.21 -0.68 10.10
N TYR A 108 6.12 -1.59 11.04
CA TYR A 108 4.87 -2.02 11.65
C TYR A 108 4.62 -1.21 12.92
N LEU A 109 3.44 -0.61 13.03
CA LEU A 109 2.92 0.02 14.24
C LEU A 109 1.75 -0.81 14.76
N GLY A 110 1.88 -1.29 15.99
CA GLY A 110 0.87 -2.09 16.67
C GLY A 110 -0.33 -1.26 17.13
N ARG A 111 -1.44 -1.96 17.40
CA ARG A 111 -2.63 -1.37 18.03
C ARG A 111 -2.25 -0.64 19.33
N GLY A 112 -2.79 0.56 19.49
CA GLY A 112 -2.58 1.40 20.67
C GLY A 112 -1.41 2.38 20.57
N THR A 113 -0.60 2.32 19.50
CA THR A 113 0.46 3.31 19.26
C THR A 113 -0.14 4.73 19.15
N LYS A 114 0.48 5.72 19.82
CA LYS A 114 0.00 7.10 19.93
C LYS A 114 0.97 8.10 19.32
N ASP A 115 0.46 9.31 19.04
CA ASP A 115 1.20 10.50 18.64
C ASP A 115 2.12 10.28 17.43
N VAL A 116 1.62 9.52 16.44
CA VAL A 116 2.38 9.19 15.23
C VAL A 116 2.57 10.45 14.38
N ARG A 117 3.81 10.72 13.99
CA ARG A 117 4.19 11.83 13.10
C ARG A 117 5.16 11.34 12.03
N PHE A 118 5.07 11.94 10.86
CA PHE A 118 5.90 11.69 9.70
C PHE A 118 6.78 12.91 9.42
N GLU A 119 8.08 12.71 9.21
CA GLU A 119 9.02 13.79 8.93
C GLU A 119 9.97 13.39 7.80
N SER A 120 10.32 14.32 6.93
CA SER A 120 11.44 14.18 5.99
C SER A 120 12.72 14.69 6.62
N ILE A 121 13.85 14.04 6.33
CA ILE A 121 15.17 14.56 6.71
C ILE A 121 15.55 15.74 5.81
N ASP A 122 15.16 15.68 4.53
CA ASP A 122 15.40 16.72 3.54
C ASP A 122 14.12 17.01 2.76
N GLY A 123 13.61 18.24 2.88
CA GLY A 123 12.42 18.68 2.16
C GLY A 123 12.62 18.82 0.65
N GLN A 124 13.86 18.89 0.15
CA GLN A 124 14.15 18.90 -1.29
C GLN A 124 14.10 17.48 -1.90
N ASN A 125 14.31 16.45 -1.06
CA ASN A 125 14.11 15.05 -1.38
C ASN A 125 13.23 14.40 -0.31
N PRO A 126 11.92 14.70 -0.29
CA PRO A 126 11.06 14.32 0.81
C PRO A 126 10.86 12.82 0.91
N ALA A 127 10.69 12.34 2.13
CA ALA A 127 10.19 11.00 2.36
C ALA A 127 8.75 10.88 1.84
N LYS A 128 8.42 9.70 1.34
CA LYS A 128 7.07 9.35 0.86
C LYS A 128 6.64 8.06 1.54
N PHE A 129 5.78 8.18 2.51
CA PHE A 129 5.31 7.05 3.28
C PHE A 129 4.03 6.50 2.70
N TYR A 130 4.09 5.28 2.13
CA TYR A 130 2.90 4.51 1.76
C TYR A 130 2.37 3.80 3.01
N LEU A 131 1.06 3.88 3.21
CA LEU A 131 0.39 3.48 4.45
C LEU A 131 -0.71 2.45 4.16
N ASN A 132 -0.69 1.34 4.91
CA ASN A 132 -1.84 0.45 4.99
C ASN A 132 -2.26 0.27 6.45
N SER A 133 -3.55 0.23 6.71
CA SER A 133 -4.05 -0.01 8.05
C SER A 133 -5.25 -0.95 8.05
N ALA A 134 -5.30 -1.84 9.03
CA ALA A 134 -6.37 -2.80 9.22
C ALA A 134 -6.86 -2.80 10.69
N PRO A 135 -8.11 -3.22 10.99
CA PRO A 135 -8.55 -3.44 12.35
C PRO A 135 -7.66 -4.46 13.08
N ALA A 136 -7.39 -4.23 14.35
CA ALA A 136 -6.55 -5.08 15.15
C ALA A 136 -7.22 -5.46 16.47
N HIS A 137 -7.23 -6.76 16.81
CA HIS A 137 -7.81 -7.31 18.03
C HIS A 137 -6.79 -7.49 19.14
N HIS A 138 -5.49 -7.42 18.81
CA HIS A 138 -4.37 -7.57 19.74
C HIS A 138 -3.31 -6.49 19.52
N SER A 139 -2.54 -6.15 20.55
CA SER A 139 -1.42 -5.21 20.47
C SER A 139 -0.11 -6.00 20.35
N TYR A 140 0.49 -6.00 19.18
CA TYR A 140 1.84 -6.50 18.95
C TYR A 140 2.84 -5.34 19.01
N PRO A 141 4.10 -5.60 19.43
CA PRO A 141 5.15 -4.58 19.48
C PRO A 141 5.42 -3.96 18.11
N SER A 142 5.55 -2.64 18.06
CA SER A 142 5.98 -1.95 16.84
C SER A 142 7.41 -2.35 16.47
N LYS A 143 7.66 -2.52 15.16
CA LYS A 143 8.95 -3.04 14.67
C LYS A 143 9.30 -2.45 13.31
N LYS A 144 10.51 -1.90 13.22
CA LYS A 144 11.12 -1.55 11.93
C LYS A 144 11.79 -2.77 11.31
N ILE A 145 11.61 -2.94 10.01
CA ILE A 145 12.22 -3.97 9.18
C ILE A 145 12.94 -3.27 8.03
N SER A 146 14.28 -3.30 8.02
CA SER A 146 15.01 -2.83 6.85
C SER A 146 14.85 -3.82 5.69
N VAL A 147 14.92 -3.33 4.46
CA VAL A 147 14.73 -4.18 3.27
C VAL A 147 15.72 -5.34 3.21
N GLU A 148 16.94 -5.18 3.76
CA GLU A 148 17.95 -6.24 3.83
C GLU A 148 17.55 -7.37 4.80
N LYS A 149 16.66 -7.10 5.77
CA LYS A 149 16.16 -8.08 6.75
C LYS A 149 14.86 -8.73 6.32
N ALA A 150 14.34 -8.40 5.14
CA ALA A 150 13.17 -9.04 4.58
C ALA A 150 13.44 -10.52 4.27
N ASN A 151 12.39 -11.34 4.30
CA ASN A 151 12.45 -12.67 3.69
C ASN A 151 12.36 -12.49 2.17
N VAL A 152 13.45 -12.76 1.46
CA VAL A 152 13.57 -12.50 0.01
C VAL A 152 13.36 -13.78 -0.79
N LEU A 153 12.42 -13.73 -1.73
CA LEU A 153 12.17 -14.78 -2.72
C LEU A 153 12.53 -14.26 -4.12
N SER A 154 13.38 -14.99 -4.85
CA SER A 154 13.65 -14.74 -6.27
C SER A 154 12.83 -15.72 -7.10
N LEU A 155 11.94 -15.21 -7.94
CA LEU A 155 10.99 -16.00 -8.72
C LEU A 155 10.93 -15.56 -10.16
N GLY A 156 10.48 -16.48 -11.02
CA GLY A 156 10.32 -16.25 -12.44
C GLY A 156 11.63 -16.37 -13.21
N ALA A 157 11.59 -15.93 -14.46
CA ALA A 157 12.74 -15.91 -15.36
C ALA A 157 12.55 -14.82 -16.42
N LEU A 158 13.63 -14.32 -16.98
CA LEU A 158 13.59 -13.35 -18.09
C LEU A 158 12.87 -13.92 -19.31
N SER A 159 13.05 -15.21 -19.59
CA SER A 159 12.37 -15.93 -20.71
C SER A 159 10.84 -15.93 -20.61
N THR A 160 10.30 -15.71 -19.41
CA THR A 160 8.85 -15.58 -19.16
C THR A 160 8.45 -14.15 -18.80
N SER A 161 9.37 -13.18 -18.95
CA SER A 161 9.15 -11.75 -18.67
C SER A 161 8.63 -11.45 -17.27
N ASN A 162 8.98 -12.26 -16.27
CA ASN A 162 8.51 -12.15 -14.90
C ASN A 162 9.57 -12.42 -13.82
N GLU A 163 10.85 -12.28 -14.17
CA GLU A 163 11.92 -12.37 -13.18
C GLU A 163 11.78 -11.23 -12.15
N ARG A 164 11.69 -11.57 -10.86
CA ARG A 164 11.43 -10.61 -9.80
C ARG A 164 11.96 -11.04 -8.45
N LYS A 165 12.20 -10.05 -7.59
CA LYS A 165 12.47 -10.25 -6.16
C LYS A 165 11.25 -9.83 -5.36
N ILE A 166 10.79 -10.70 -4.46
CA ILE A 166 9.72 -10.42 -3.50
C ILE A 166 10.36 -10.26 -2.14
N ASN A 167 10.33 -9.04 -1.61
CA ASN A 167 10.81 -8.70 -0.28
C ASN A 167 9.62 -8.74 0.68
N GLN A 168 9.46 -9.85 1.36
CA GLN A 168 8.39 -10.06 2.34
C GLN A 168 8.81 -9.42 3.67
N THR A 169 8.42 -8.18 3.89
CA THR A 169 8.85 -7.39 5.06
C THR A 169 7.88 -7.55 6.24
N MET A 170 6.59 -7.69 5.95
CA MET A 170 5.55 -7.81 6.97
C MET A 170 4.74 -9.07 6.74
N ILE A 171 5.32 -10.21 7.15
CA ILE A 171 4.69 -11.53 7.22
C ILE A 171 4.96 -12.13 8.59
N ASN A 172 4.17 -13.11 9.02
CA ASN A 172 4.25 -13.67 10.39
C ASN A 172 5.61 -14.21 10.81
N SER A 173 6.42 -14.68 9.88
CA SER A 173 7.80 -15.13 10.17
C SER A 173 8.80 -13.98 10.37
N VAL A 174 8.47 -12.76 10.00
CA VAL A 174 9.31 -11.55 10.12
C VAL A 174 8.82 -10.65 11.24
N VAL A 175 7.51 -10.38 11.29
CA VAL A 175 6.85 -9.59 12.33
C VAL A 175 5.44 -10.11 12.55
N GLN A 176 5.05 -10.25 13.82
CA GLN A 176 3.68 -10.63 14.18
C GLN A 176 2.73 -9.45 13.99
N THR A 177 1.61 -9.70 13.34
CA THR A 177 0.51 -8.75 13.08
C THR A 177 -0.81 -9.42 13.40
N CYS A 178 -1.91 -8.67 13.51
CA CYS A 178 -3.23 -9.28 13.64
C CYS A 178 -3.71 -9.89 12.32
N GLN A 179 -3.65 -9.12 11.24
CA GLN A 179 -4.09 -9.55 9.91
C GLN A 179 -3.37 -8.85 8.77
N LEU A 180 -2.67 -7.73 9.05
CA LEU A 180 -1.99 -6.96 8.03
C LEU A 180 -0.73 -7.68 7.54
N GLN A 181 -0.59 -7.84 6.24
CA GLN A 181 0.61 -8.32 5.58
C GLN A 181 1.03 -7.37 4.48
N MET A 182 2.32 -7.11 4.35
CA MET A 182 2.87 -6.23 3.33
C MET A 182 4.24 -6.70 2.85
N GLY A 183 4.55 -6.37 1.62
CA GLY A 183 5.88 -6.56 1.06
C GLY A 183 6.05 -5.81 -0.25
N ILE A 184 7.25 -5.90 -0.79
CA ILE A 184 7.66 -5.19 -2.00
C ILE A 184 8.08 -6.20 -3.04
N THR A 185 7.48 -6.15 -4.21
CA THR A 185 7.93 -6.91 -5.38
C THR A 185 8.62 -5.97 -6.36
N CYS A 186 9.85 -6.31 -6.75
CA CYS A 186 10.64 -5.56 -7.71
C CYS A 186 10.88 -6.45 -8.94
N LEU A 187 10.36 -6.05 -10.10
CA LEU A 187 10.63 -6.74 -11.36
C LEU A 187 12.03 -6.38 -11.84
N GLN A 188 12.75 -7.37 -12.37
CA GLN A 188 14.06 -7.15 -12.95
C GLN A 188 13.94 -6.55 -14.36
N GLU A 189 15.00 -5.90 -14.83
CA GLU A 189 15.05 -5.35 -16.19
C GLU A 189 14.66 -6.40 -17.24
N GLY A 190 13.80 -6.04 -18.19
CA GLY A 190 13.23 -6.93 -19.19
C GLY A 190 12.02 -7.77 -18.73
N SER A 191 11.63 -7.65 -17.46
CA SER A 191 10.45 -8.31 -16.92
C SER A 191 9.33 -7.31 -16.69
N VAL A 192 8.13 -7.63 -17.15
CA VAL A 192 6.97 -6.72 -17.14
C VAL A 192 5.72 -7.33 -16.52
N TRP A 193 5.67 -8.68 -16.35
CA TRP A 193 4.53 -9.38 -15.79
C TRP A 193 4.68 -9.66 -14.30
N ASN A 194 3.69 -9.30 -13.53
CA ASN A 194 3.58 -9.74 -12.15
C ASN A 194 2.26 -10.46 -11.90
N THR A 195 2.32 -11.34 -10.91
CA THR A 195 1.24 -12.22 -10.46
C THR A 195 0.63 -13.00 -11.60
N MET A 196 1.47 -13.85 -12.20
CA MET A 196 1.03 -14.81 -13.22
C MET A 196 1.31 -16.24 -12.72
N PRO A 197 0.34 -17.10 -12.78
CA PRO A 197 -1.05 -16.85 -13.21
C PRO A 197 -1.80 -15.95 -12.22
N ALA A 198 -2.75 -15.16 -12.74
CA ALA A 198 -3.62 -14.33 -11.92
C ALA A 198 -4.48 -15.21 -10.99
N HIS A 199 -4.71 -14.76 -9.76
CA HIS A 199 -5.48 -15.51 -8.76
C HIS A 199 -6.34 -14.56 -7.91
N GLN A 200 -7.19 -15.15 -7.09
CA GLN A 200 -8.07 -14.49 -6.12
C GLN A 200 -7.75 -14.96 -4.70
N HIS A 201 -8.20 -14.19 -3.72
CA HIS A 201 -8.13 -14.55 -2.30
C HIS A 201 -9.51 -14.47 -1.67
N ASP A 202 -10.24 -15.56 -1.54
CA ASP A 202 -11.59 -15.56 -0.97
C ASP A 202 -11.67 -14.93 0.44
N ARG A 203 -10.59 -15.02 1.20
CA ARG A 203 -10.53 -14.58 2.60
C ARG A 203 -10.11 -13.14 2.80
N ARG A 204 -9.37 -12.52 1.89
CA ARG A 204 -8.74 -11.20 2.11
C ARG A 204 -8.76 -10.31 0.88
N ASN A 205 -8.83 -9.01 1.14
CA ASN A 205 -8.57 -8.01 0.12
C ASN A 205 -7.06 -7.79 -0.06
N GLU A 206 -6.69 -7.21 -1.17
CA GLU A 206 -5.32 -6.82 -1.47
C GLU A 206 -5.28 -5.46 -2.15
N VAL A 207 -4.22 -4.70 -1.95
CA VAL A 207 -3.98 -3.43 -2.62
C VAL A 207 -2.58 -3.45 -3.22
N TYR A 208 -2.46 -3.10 -4.49
CA TYR A 208 -1.18 -2.91 -5.18
C TYR A 208 -0.90 -1.43 -5.36
N PHE A 209 0.17 -0.95 -4.73
CA PHE A 209 0.71 0.40 -4.96
C PHE A 209 1.93 0.30 -5.87
N TYR A 210 1.84 0.91 -7.06
CA TYR A 210 2.87 0.87 -8.09
C TYR A 210 3.85 2.04 -7.95
N PHE A 211 5.14 1.77 -8.03
CA PHE A 211 6.19 2.78 -7.96
C PHE A 211 7.44 2.35 -8.75
N GLU A 212 8.47 3.20 -8.81
CA GLU A 212 9.63 3.01 -9.69
C GLU A 212 9.21 2.90 -11.17
N LEU A 213 8.24 3.70 -11.56
CA LEU A 213 7.70 3.76 -12.91
C LEU A 213 7.92 5.18 -13.46
N PRO A 214 8.72 5.37 -14.53
CA PRO A 214 8.90 6.66 -15.18
C PRO A 214 7.59 7.28 -15.64
N ALA A 215 7.55 8.60 -15.76
CA ALA A 215 6.32 9.34 -16.06
C ALA A 215 5.71 9.01 -17.42
N ASP A 216 6.51 8.57 -18.40
CA ASP A 216 6.09 8.14 -19.74
C ASP A 216 5.72 6.65 -19.83
N GLN A 217 5.78 5.91 -18.70
CA GLN A 217 5.47 4.49 -18.62
C GLN A 217 4.19 4.25 -17.81
N ALA A 218 3.58 3.08 -17.99
CA ALA A 218 2.37 2.70 -17.30
C ALA A 218 2.29 1.18 -17.07
N VAL A 219 1.44 0.79 -16.14
CA VAL A 219 1.07 -0.61 -15.90
C VAL A 219 -0.39 -0.82 -16.25
N CYS A 220 -0.69 -1.80 -17.08
CA CYS A 220 -2.04 -2.31 -17.24
C CYS A 220 -2.31 -3.30 -16.10
N HIS A 221 -3.11 -2.88 -15.13
CA HIS A 221 -3.56 -3.74 -14.03
C HIS A 221 -4.85 -4.45 -14.44
N PHE A 222 -4.90 -5.76 -14.26
CA PHE A 222 -6.07 -6.58 -14.52
C PHE A 222 -6.78 -6.89 -13.20
N MET A 223 -8.03 -6.48 -13.11
CA MET A 223 -8.93 -6.78 -12.00
C MET A 223 -10.24 -7.42 -12.51
N GLY A 224 -11.16 -7.72 -11.62
CA GLY A 224 -12.45 -8.33 -11.95
C GLY A 224 -12.47 -9.84 -11.71
N GLU A 225 -13.53 -10.51 -12.15
CA GLU A 225 -13.60 -11.97 -12.09
C GLU A 225 -12.62 -12.62 -13.08
N PRO A 226 -12.11 -13.83 -12.82
CA PRO A 226 -11.11 -14.49 -13.69
C PRO A 226 -11.54 -14.65 -15.15
N LYS A 227 -12.83 -14.81 -15.40
CA LYS A 227 -13.40 -14.96 -16.75
C LYS A 227 -13.92 -13.65 -17.34
N GLU A 228 -13.86 -12.55 -16.59
CA GLU A 228 -14.31 -11.23 -17.00
C GLU A 228 -13.35 -10.15 -16.49
N PRO A 229 -12.07 -10.19 -16.91
CA PRO A 229 -11.07 -9.23 -16.45
C PRO A 229 -11.35 -7.84 -16.99
N ARG A 230 -11.06 -6.83 -16.17
CA ARG A 230 -11.21 -5.40 -16.48
C ARG A 230 -9.85 -4.73 -16.32
N PRO A 231 -9.33 -4.07 -17.37
CA PRO A 231 -8.04 -3.39 -17.31
C PRO A 231 -8.16 -2.00 -16.69
N LEU A 232 -7.17 -1.61 -15.89
CA LEU A 232 -6.95 -0.26 -15.41
C LEU A 232 -5.53 0.17 -15.76
N TRP A 233 -5.37 1.30 -16.46
CA TRP A 233 -4.07 1.93 -16.63
C TRP A 233 -3.68 2.66 -15.35
N VAL A 234 -2.49 2.33 -14.84
CA VAL A 234 -1.94 2.82 -13.57
C VAL A 234 -0.59 3.47 -13.85
N HIS A 235 -0.36 4.61 -13.22
CA HIS A 235 0.90 5.35 -13.28
C HIS A 235 1.65 5.29 -11.95
N ASN A 236 2.82 5.93 -11.92
CA ASN A 236 3.66 5.97 -10.73
C ASN A 236 2.90 6.51 -9.51
N GLU A 237 3.13 5.90 -8.35
CA GLU A 237 2.55 6.29 -7.07
C GLU A 237 1.00 6.20 -7.00
N GLN A 238 0.41 5.34 -7.82
CA GLN A 238 -1.01 5.02 -7.77
C GLN A 238 -1.24 3.61 -7.22
N ALA A 239 -2.40 3.39 -6.61
CA ALA A 239 -2.75 2.08 -6.04
C ALA A 239 -4.08 1.55 -6.58
N VAL A 240 -4.17 0.22 -6.75
CA VAL A 240 -5.41 -0.46 -7.12
C VAL A 240 -5.90 -1.29 -5.93
N ILE A 241 -7.15 -1.07 -5.54
CA ILE A 241 -7.86 -1.84 -4.53
C ILE A 241 -8.40 -3.10 -5.21
N SER A 242 -7.99 -4.27 -4.73
CA SER A 242 -8.41 -5.58 -5.24
C SER A 242 -9.28 -6.29 -4.20
N PRO A 243 -10.60 -6.31 -4.39
CA PRO A 243 -11.50 -7.06 -3.51
C PRO A 243 -11.21 -8.56 -3.50
N PRO A 244 -11.69 -9.32 -2.50
CA PRO A 244 -11.50 -10.77 -2.41
C PRO A 244 -11.92 -11.54 -3.66
N TRP A 245 -12.98 -11.10 -4.32
CA TRP A 245 -13.51 -11.72 -5.55
C TRP A 245 -12.76 -11.33 -6.83
N SER A 246 -11.84 -10.37 -6.74
CA SER A 246 -11.10 -9.86 -7.91
C SER A 246 -9.75 -10.52 -8.07
N ILE A 247 -9.39 -10.85 -9.31
CA ILE A 247 -8.00 -11.11 -9.65
C ILE A 247 -7.17 -9.83 -9.49
N HIS A 248 -5.87 -9.99 -9.33
CA HIS A 248 -4.89 -8.91 -9.33
C HIS A 248 -3.66 -9.38 -10.09
N SER A 249 -3.35 -8.68 -11.17
CA SER A 249 -2.20 -8.94 -12.04
C SER A 249 -1.85 -7.68 -12.77
N GLY A 250 -0.61 -7.54 -13.25
CA GLY A 250 -0.19 -6.38 -13.99
C GLY A 250 0.83 -6.68 -15.07
N CYS A 251 0.75 -5.92 -16.17
CA CYS A 251 1.75 -5.92 -17.22
C CYS A 251 2.17 -4.49 -17.52
N GLY A 252 3.45 -4.17 -17.29
CA GLY A 252 4.01 -2.85 -17.53
C GLY A 252 4.54 -2.64 -18.94
N THR A 253 4.71 -1.38 -19.32
CA THR A 253 5.44 -1.00 -20.53
C THR A 253 6.96 -1.10 -20.33
N GLN A 254 7.41 -1.19 -19.08
CA GLN A 254 8.75 -1.57 -18.65
C GLN A 254 8.70 -2.27 -17.28
N ASN A 255 9.85 -2.63 -16.71
CA ASN A 255 9.93 -3.13 -15.33
C ASN A 255 9.51 -2.02 -14.32
N TYR A 256 8.96 -2.44 -13.21
CA TYR A 256 8.44 -1.59 -12.14
C TYR A 256 8.51 -2.32 -10.81
N SER A 257 8.27 -1.60 -9.74
CA SER A 257 8.04 -2.18 -8.42
C SER A 257 6.62 -1.93 -7.95
N PHE A 258 6.14 -2.80 -7.06
CA PHE A 258 4.87 -2.55 -6.37
C PHE A 258 4.92 -3.06 -4.94
N ILE A 259 4.20 -2.35 -4.07
CA ILE A 259 3.88 -2.81 -2.73
C ILE A 259 2.55 -3.55 -2.79
N TRP A 260 2.52 -4.75 -2.23
CA TRP A 260 1.29 -5.45 -1.96
C TRP A 260 0.98 -5.35 -0.46
N GLY A 261 -0.27 -5.02 -0.16
CA GLY A 261 -0.79 -4.94 1.20
C GLY A 261 -2.11 -5.69 1.30
N MET A 262 -2.24 -6.56 2.30
CA MET A 262 -3.39 -7.46 2.47
C MET A 262 -3.91 -7.43 3.90
N ALA A 263 -5.22 -7.63 4.06
CA ALA A 263 -5.87 -7.91 5.32
C ALA A 263 -7.11 -8.79 5.13
N GLY A 264 -7.48 -9.58 6.18
CA GLY A 264 -8.63 -10.45 6.21
C GLY A 264 -8.35 -11.85 6.76
#